data_79e9b4e3229a90c80d3e455084b6e092
#
_entry.id   79e9b4e3229a90c80d3e455084b6e092
#
_cell.length_a   1.000
_cell.length_b   1.000
_cell.length_c   1.000
_cell.angle_alpha   90.00
_cell.angle_beta   90.00
_cell.angle_gamma   90.00
#
_symmetry.space_group_name_H-M   'P 1'
#
loop_
_entity.id
_entity.type
_entity.pdbx_description
1 polymer ?
#
loop_
_entity_poly.entity_id
_entity_poly.type
_entity_poly.pdbx_seq_one_letter_code
_entity_poly.pdbx_strand_id
1 'polypeptide(L)'
;MAVEITEDFVWQVIPPRPRESHKGTFGTVLAVAGSASYRGAALLAAEGALRTGAGIVTLASVEPVLAAAAARLPECCLCPCAAGAEGGISPESIPFIQRQKATVLLLGPGLGGTAQSAARAAETRVLVQRLLPGFAGSAVLDADGLNAAAQLLAEGKALPHPTGELILTPHPGEMARLTGLSVAEISADREKIARQYAKKWNVVVVLKGSRTVVAAPDGRTCVNPTGNPGLARGGSGDVLAGMTAALLACRLPAFEAASCAVYLHGAAADRAAALCGEYGMLPHDILPQLGRMFAENQR
;
A
#
# COMPACT_ATOMS: atom_id res chain seq x y z
N MET A 1 22.51 -11.90 -6.00
CA MET A 1 21.24 -12.39 -6.58
C MET A 1 20.17 -12.26 -5.52
N ALA A 2 18.98 -11.84 -5.88
CA ALA A 2 17.85 -11.80 -4.96
C ALA A 2 17.44 -13.23 -4.56
N VAL A 3 17.02 -13.39 -3.30
CA VAL A 3 16.50 -14.65 -2.78
C VAL A 3 15.01 -14.75 -3.11
N GLU A 4 14.54 -15.93 -3.50
CA GLU A 4 13.12 -16.14 -3.75
C GLU A 4 12.38 -16.26 -2.42
N ILE A 5 11.21 -15.57 -2.30
CA ILE A 5 10.36 -15.67 -1.12
C ILE A 5 9.70 -17.04 -1.11
N THR A 6 9.81 -17.76 0.01
CA THR A 6 9.19 -19.05 0.19
C THR A 6 7.98 -18.98 1.13
N GLU A 7 7.08 -19.96 1.04
CA GLU A 7 5.96 -20.08 1.96
C GLU A 7 6.43 -20.25 3.41
N ASP A 8 7.46 -21.06 3.63
CA ASP A 8 8.05 -21.27 4.95
C ASP A 8 8.56 -19.97 5.56
N PHE A 9 9.25 -19.13 4.76
CA PHE A 9 9.70 -17.80 5.22
C PHE A 9 8.51 -16.99 5.72
N VAL A 10 7.41 -16.93 4.95
CA VAL A 10 6.23 -16.12 5.29
C VAL A 10 5.63 -16.57 6.62
N TRP A 11 5.46 -17.87 6.80
CA TRP A 11 4.84 -18.41 8.03
C TRP A 11 5.77 -18.44 9.24
N GLN A 12 7.09 -18.35 9.04
CA GLN A 12 8.05 -18.12 10.12
C GLN A 12 8.05 -16.67 10.59
N VAL A 13 7.87 -15.72 9.66
CA VAL A 13 7.91 -14.29 9.94
C VAL A 13 6.61 -13.78 10.55
N ILE A 14 5.46 -14.23 10.04
CA ILE A 14 4.15 -13.83 10.58
C ILE A 14 3.87 -14.55 11.89
N PRO A 15 3.82 -13.85 13.04
CA PRO A 15 3.60 -14.49 14.32
C PRO A 15 2.15 -14.97 14.46
N PRO A 16 1.90 -16.06 15.22
CA PRO A 16 0.54 -16.44 15.60
C PRO A 16 -0.11 -15.35 16.47
N ARG A 17 -1.42 -15.22 16.39
CA ARG A 17 -2.17 -14.25 17.21
C ARG A 17 -2.30 -14.76 18.65
N PRO A 18 -1.76 -14.08 19.65
CA PRO A 18 -1.89 -14.50 21.05
C PRO A 18 -3.35 -14.55 21.48
N ARG A 19 -3.71 -15.53 22.35
CA ARG A 19 -5.07 -15.59 22.91
C ARG A 19 -5.43 -14.34 23.73
N GLU A 20 -4.47 -13.87 24.52
CA GLU A 20 -4.60 -12.63 25.29
C GLU A 20 -4.13 -11.45 24.44
N SER A 21 -5.01 -10.94 23.59
CA SER A 21 -4.75 -9.78 22.75
C SER A 21 -5.96 -8.86 22.67
N HIS A 22 -5.72 -7.62 22.35
CA HIS A 22 -6.74 -6.60 22.08
C HIS A 22 -6.46 -5.90 20.76
N LYS A 23 -7.39 -5.11 20.25
CA LYS A 23 -7.25 -4.43 18.95
C LYS A 23 -5.95 -3.63 18.80
N GLY A 24 -5.43 -3.02 19.86
CA GLY A 24 -4.17 -2.27 19.85
C GLY A 24 -2.92 -3.15 19.72
N THR A 25 -3.01 -4.47 19.98
CA THR A 25 -1.89 -5.42 19.81
C THR A 25 -1.45 -5.51 18.35
N PHE A 26 -2.40 -5.39 17.42
CA PHE A 26 -2.20 -5.55 15.98
C PHE A 26 -2.12 -4.22 15.24
N GLY A 27 -1.91 -3.14 15.98
CA GLY A 27 -1.70 -1.80 15.44
C GLY A 27 -2.92 -1.17 14.80
N THR A 28 -2.73 0.05 14.33
CA THR A 28 -3.77 0.86 13.69
C THR A 28 -3.25 1.39 12.37
N VAL A 29 -3.99 1.17 11.29
CA VAL A 29 -3.73 1.74 9.96
C VAL A 29 -4.62 2.96 9.76
N LEU A 30 -4.02 4.11 9.48
CA LEU A 30 -4.71 5.29 8.94
C LEU A 30 -4.55 5.29 7.42
N ALA A 31 -5.61 4.99 6.71
CA ALA A 31 -5.64 5.03 5.25
C ALA A 31 -6.15 6.40 4.77
N VAL A 32 -5.30 7.19 4.17
CA VAL A 32 -5.66 8.45 3.49
C VAL A 32 -5.76 8.14 2.00
N ALA A 33 -6.98 7.90 1.54
CA ALA A 33 -7.22 7.27 0.25
C ALA A 33 -8.59 7.66 -0.34
N GLY A 34 -8.72 7.53 -1.65
CA GLY A 34 -9.96 7.73 -2.37
C GLY A 34 -10.28 9.17 -2.72
N SER A 35 -11.15 9.29 -3.69
CA SER A 35 -11.79 10.52 -4.18
C SER A 35 -13.15 10.18 -4.77
N ALA A 36 -13.94 11.16 -5.14
CA ALA A 36 -15.27 10.94 -5.75
C ALA A 36 -15.21 10.00 -6.95
N SER A 37 -14.13 10.04 -7.74
CA SER A 37 -13.91 9.20 -8.93
C SER A 37 -13.27 7.85 -8.64
N TYR A 38 -12.53 7.70 -7.52
CA TYR A 38 -11.76 6.49 -7.19
C TYR A 38 -12.14 5.93 -5.81
N ARG A 39 -13.46 5.74 -5.61
CA ARG A 39 -14.00 5.20 -4.35
C ARG A 39 -13.52 3.78 -4.05
N GLY A 40 -13.47 2.95 -5.09
CA GLY A 40 -13.07 1.53 -4.99
C GLY A 40 -11.65 1.33 -4.49
N ALA A 41 -10.71 2.19 -4.87
CA ALA A 41 -9.32 2.10 -4.41
C ALA A 41 -9.21 2.19 -2.89
N ALA A 42 -9.91 3.15 -2.27
CA ALA A 42 -9.96 3.31 -0.82
C ALA A 42 -10.58 2.10 -0.10
N LEU A 43 -11.66 1.54 -0.67
CA LEU A 43 -12.34 0.37 -0.10
C LEU A 43 -11.44 -0.87 -0.16
N LEU A 44 -10.83 -1.13 -1.32
CA LEU A 44 -9.93 -2.28 -1.52
C LEU A 44 -8.70 -2.20 -0.60
N ALA A 45 -8.13 -1.01 -0.45
CA ALA A 45 -7.01 -0.80 0.47
C ALA A 45 -7.40 -1.00 1.94
N ALA A 46 -8.54 -0.46 2.35
CA ALA A 46 -9.06 -0.63 3.72
C ALA A 46 -9.43 -2.09 4.01
N GLU A 47 -10.13 -2.78 3.10
CA GLU A 47 -10.48 -4.19 3.26
C GLU A 47 -9.23 -5.08 3.24
N GLY A 48 -8.25 -4.78 2.37
CA GLY A 48 -6.95 -5.44 2.36
C GLY A 48 -6.26 -5.35 3.72
N ALA A 49 -6.28 -4.19 4.35
CA ALA A 49 -5.70 -4.00 5.68
C ALA A 49 -6.48 -4.77 6.77
N LEU A 50 -7.81 -4.72 6.76
CA LEU A 50 -8.65 -5.46 7.71
C LEU A 50 -8.43 -6.97 7.60
N ARG A 51 -8.49 -7.52 6.40
CA ARG A 51 -8.35 -8.97 6.13
C ARG A 51 -6.94 -9.51 6.39
N THR A 52 -5.93 -8.65 6.38
CA THR A 52 -4.55 -9.03 6.71
C THR A 52 -4.25 -8.92 8.20
N GLY A 53 -5.20 -8.44 9.01
CA GLY A 53 -5.14 -8.56 10.46
C GLY A 53 -4.80 -7.27 11.20
N ALA A 54 -4.86 -6.09 10.59
CA ALA A 54 -4.78 -4.83 11.33
C ALA A 54 -5.85 -4.76 12.43
N GLY A 55 -5.47 -4.32 13.61
CA GLY A 55 -6.39 -4.25 14.75
C GLY A 55 -7.45 -3.17 14.63
N ILE A 56 -7.11 -2.06 14.01
CA ILE A 56 -8.01 -0.94 13.65
C ILE A 56 -7.59 -0.42 12.27
N VAL A 57 -8.58 -0.14 11.44
CA VAL A 57 -8.39 0.62 10.20
C VAL A 57 -9.26 1.86 10.25
N THR A 58 -8.66 3.03 10.07
CA THR A 58 -9.37 4.31 9.94
C THR A 58 -9.20 4.82 8.52
N LEU A 59 -10.30 4.99 7.81
CA LEU A 59 -10.30 5.57 6.46
C LEU A 59 -10.58 7.07 6.53
N ALA A 60 -9.59 7.87 6.17
CA ALA A 60 -9.72 9.32 5.98
C ALA A 60 -10.01 9.59 4.50
N SER A 61 -11.20 10.10 4.22
CA SER A 61 -11.63 10.36 2.85
C SER A 61 -12.81 11.34 2.79
N VAL A 62 -13.24 11.66 1.57
CA VAL A 62 -14.41 12.48 1.30
C VAL A 62 -15.71 11.68 1.45
N GLU A 63 -16.82 12.39 1.71
CA GLU A 63 -18.12 11.78 2.02
C GLU A 63 -18.58 10.67 1.03
N PRO A 64 -18.49 10.83 -0.31
CA PRO A 64 -18.93 9.77 -1.22
C PRO A 64 -18.16 8.44 -1.08
N VAL A 65 -16.91 8.49 -0.61
CA VAL A 65 -16.09 7.31 -0.31
C VAL A 65 -16.50 6.70 1.02
N LEU A 66 -16.69 7.55 2.04
CA LEU A 66 -17.06 7.12 3.39
C LEU A 66 -18.46 6.50 3.43
N ALA A 67 -19.42 7.05 2.68
CA ALA A 67 -20.76 6.44 2.55
C ALA A 67 -20.67 5.02 1.96
N ALA A 68 -19.85 4.82 0.92
CA ALA A 68 -19.63 3.49 0.35
C ALA A 68 -18.91 2.54 1.34
N ALA A 69 -17.94 3.06 2.08
CA ALA A 69 -17.21 2.28 3.10
C ALA A 69 -18.14 1.87 4.25
N ALA A 70 -18.97 2.79 4.76
CA ALA A 70 -19.92 2.50 5.83
C ALA A 70 -20.90 1.37 5.47
N ALA A 71 -21.29 1.30 4.21
CA ALA A 71 -22.23 0.26 3.73
C ALA A 71 -21.56 -1.11 3.53
N ARG A 72 -20.24 -1.15 3.26
CA ARG A 72 -19.52 -2.38 2.87
C ARG A 72 -18.54 -2.89 3.93
N LEU A 73 -17.95 -2.01 4.69
CA LEU A 73 -16.89 -2.28 5.68
C LEU A 73 -17.25 -1.67 7.04
N PRO A 74 -18.27 -2.21 7.73
CA PRO A 74 -18.70 -1.66 9.02
C PRO A 74 -17.62 -1.74 10.12
N GLU A 75 -16.58 -2.57 9.91
CA GLU A 75 -15.43 -2.67 10.81
C GLU A 75 -14.46 -1.49 10.67
N CYS A 76 -14.57 -0.70 9.61
CA CYS A 76 -13.68 0.42 9.35
C CYS A 76 -14.15 1.67 10.12
N CYS A 77 -13.24 2.31 10.86
CA CYS A 77 -13.47 3.63 11.42
C CYS A 77 -13.39 4.68 10.30
N LEU A 78 -14.23 5.73 10.38
CA LEU A 78 -14.31 6.76 9.35
C LEU A 78 -13.80 8.09 9.87
N CYS A 79 -12.96 8.77 9.06
CA CYS A 79 -12.44 10.11 9.32
C CYS A 79 -12.87 11.04 8.18
N PRO A 80 -13.99 11.80 8.35
CA PRO A 80 -14.51 12.68 7.31
C PRO A 80 -13.54 13.83 6.98
N CYS A 81 -13.26 13.98 5.69
CA CYS A 81 -12.42 15.05 5.14
C CYS A 81 -13.23 15.99 4.26
N ALA A 82 -12.85 17.26 4.25
CA ALA A 82 -13.41 18.24 3.33
C ALA A 82 -13.06 17.87 1.88
N ALA A 83 -14.01 18.06 0.98
CA ALA A 83 -13.79 17.88 -0.44
C ALA A 83 -13.01 19.07 -1.04
N GLY A 84 -11.98 18.77 -1.80
CA GLY A 84 -11.21 19.70 -2.59
C GLY A 84 -11.51 19.58 -4.08
N ALA A 85 -10.52 19.93 -4.91
CA ALA A 85 -10.63 19.84 -6.35
C ALA A 85 -11.01 18.43 -6.83
N GLU A 86 -11.88 18.35 -7.82
CA GLU A 86 -12.38 17.10 -8.43
C GLU A 86 -12.93 16.09 -7.41
N GLY A 87 -13.42 16.57 -6.25
CA GLY A 87 -13.95 15.72 -5.18
C GLY A 87 -12.90 14.84 -4.50
N GLY A 88 -11.64 15.24 -4.50
CA GLY A 88 -10.59 14.63 -3.71
C GLY A 88 -10.51 15.23 -2.31
N ILE A 89 -9.59 14.75 -1.48
CA ILE A 89 -9.36 15.26 -0.12
C ILE A 89 -8.72 16.65 -0.20
N SER A 90 -9.35 17.65 0.42
CA SER A 90 -8.79 19.00 0.56
C SER A 90 -7.63 19.03 1.56
N PRO A 91 -6.54 19.77 1.29
CA PRO A 91 -5.47 20.01 2.26
C PRO A 91 -5.92 20.65 3.59
N GLU A 92 -7.08 21.29 3.62
CA GLU A 92 -7.69 21.79 4.86
C GLU A 92 -7.95 20.70 5.89
N SER A 93 -8.09 19.46 5.45
CA SER A 93 -8.30 18.29 6.31
C SER A 93 -7.03 17.81 7.03
N ILE A 94 -5.84 18.30 6.64
CA ILE A 94 -4.55 17.85 7.21
C ILE A 94 -4.52 17.92 8.74
N PRO A 95 -4.91 19.03 9.41
CA PRO A 95 -4.87 19.09 10.87
C PRO A 95 -5.80 18.06 11.53
N PHE A 96 -6.90 17.70 10.87
CA PHE A 96 -7.83 16.70 11.37
C PHE A 96 -7.29 15.27 11.16
N ILE A 97 -6.69 14.99 10.01
CA ILE A 97 -6.02 13.71 9.71
C ILE A 97 -4.86 13.48 10.68
N GLN A 98 -4.02 14.51 10.95
CA GLN A 98 -2.88 14.40 11.87
C GLN A 98 -3.25 14.13 13.32
N ARG A 99 -4.49 14.41 13.74
CA ARG A 99 -4.98 14.07 15.09
C ARG A 99 -5.38 12.60 15.22
N GLN A 100 -5.53 11.87 14.12
CA GLN A 100 -5.85 10.45 14.15
C GLN A 100 -4.66 9.66 14.71
N LYS A 101 -4.92 8.88 15.78
CA LYS A 101 -3.89 8.00 16.35
C LYS A 101 -3.74 6.75 15.51
N ALA A 102 -2.58 6.56 14.91
CA ALA A 102 -2.26 5.37 14.11
C ALA A 102 -0.78 5.00 14.26
N THR A 103 -0.46 3.74 14.01
CA THR A 103 0.92 3.22 14.00
C THR A 103 1.50 3.20 12.58
N VAL A 104 0.62 3.11 11.57
CA VAL A 104 1.00 3.11 10.16
C VAL A 104 0.08 4.03 9.37
N LEU A 105 0.67 4.84 8.50
CA LEU A 105 -0.02 5.63 7.49
C LEU A 105 0.02 4.90 6.15
N LEU A 106 -1.14 4.62 5.56
CA LEU A 106 -1.28 4.26 4.15
C LEU A 106 -1.74 5.50 3.38
N LEU A 107 -0.94 5.97 2.44
CA LEU A 107 -1.21 7.23 1.73
C LEU A 107 -1.10 7.02 0.21
N GLY A 108 -2.16 7.36 -0.52
CA GLY A 108 -2.06 7.42 -1.97
C GLY A 108 -3.15 6.75 -2.79
N PRO A 109 -3.65 5.55 -2.45
CA PRO A 109 -4.63 4.86 -3.29
C PRO A 109 -5.82 5.75 -3.64
N GLY A 110 -6.02 6.05 -4.94
CA GLY A 110 -7.17 6.79 -5.45
C GLY A 110 -7.31 8.25 -4.98
N LEU A 111 -6.26 8.90 -4.51
CA LEU A 111 -6.31 10.33 -4.14
C LEU A 111 -6.56 11.25 -5.34
N GLY A 112 -6.17 10.79 -6.53
CA GLY A 112 -6.21 11.56 -7.75
C GLY A 112 -4.98 12.43 -7.98
N GLY A 113 -4.75 12.78 -9.24
CA GLY A 113 -3.55 13.50 -9.67
C GLY A 113 -3.73 14.21 -10.99
N THR A 114 -2.64 14.33 -11.76
CA THR A 114 -2.59 15.07 -13.04
C THR A 114 -3.55 14.55 -14.11
N ALA A 115 -3.91 13.27 -14.04
CA ALA A 115 -4.89 12.68 -14.96
C ALA A 115 -6.29 13.28 -14.80
N GLN A 116 -6.62 13.88 -13.63
CA GLN A 116 -7.88 14.56 -13.38
C GLN A 116 -7.75 16.08 -13.64
N SER A 117 -6.83 16.72 -12.89
CA SER A 117 -6.54 18.15 -13.08
C SER A 117 -5.23 18.55 -12.40
N ALA A 118 -4.68 19.71 -12.82
CA ALA A 118 -3.51 20.31 -12.16
C ALA A 118 -3.83 20.70 -10.70
N ALA A 119 -5.04 21.17 -10.43
CA ALA A 119 -5.48 21.53 -9.09
C ALA A 119 -5.50 20.28 -8.17
N ARG A 120 -6.06 19.15 -8.64
CA ARG A 120 -6.06 17.90 -7.88
C ARG A 120 -4.65 17.40 -7.59
N ALA A 121 -3.76 17.45 -8.58
CA ALA A 121 -2.36 17.07 -8.41
C ALA A 121 -1.65 17.94 -7.36
N ALA A 122 -1.89 19.25 -7.38
CA ALA A 122 -1.32 20.18 -6.41
C ALA A 122 -1.80 19.86 -4.98
N GLU A 123 -3.09 19.59 -4.78
CA GLU A 123 -3.63 19.21 -3.47
C GLU A 123 -3.07 17.86 -2.97
N THR A 124 -3.00 16.84 -3.84
CA THR A 124 -2.40 15.54 -3.48
C THR A 124 -0.93 15.69 -3.10
N ARG A 125 -0.19 16.56 -3.81
CA ARG A 125 1.19 16.87 -3.47
C ARG A 125 1.33 17.54 -2.10
N VAL A 126 0.43 18.46 -1.74
CA VAL A 126 0.41 19.08 -0.41
C VAL A 126 0.11 18.05 0.67
N LEU A 127 -0.84 17.13 0.43
CA LEU A 127 -1.13 16.02 1.37
C LEU A 127 0.12 15.18 1.63
N VAL A 128 0.82 14.72 0.59
CA VAL A 128 2.04 13.91 0.72
C VAL A 128 3.14 14.70 1.45
N GLN A 129 3.38 15.96 1.05
CA GLN A 129 4.44 16.81 1.60
C GLN A 129 4.24 17.12 3.09
N ARG A 130 3.00 17.12 3.58
CA ARG A 130 2.70 17.50 4.96
C ARG A 130 2.33 16.34 5.86
N LEU A 131 1.71 15.29 5.34
CA LEU A 131 1.31 14.15 6.16
C LEU A 131 2.47 13.21 6.45
N LEU A 132 3.35 12.91 5.46
CA LEU A 132 4.47 12.01 5.69
C LEU A 132 5.44 12.53 6.78
N PRO A 133 6.04 13.73 6.67
CA PRO A 133 7.00 14.19 7.70
C PRO A 133 6.36 14.44 9.06
N GLY A 134 5.06 14.70 9.08
CA GLY A 134 4.31 14.92 10.33
C GLY A 134 3.82 13.64 11.01
N PHE A 135 4.06 12.47 10.41
CA PHE A 135 3.56 11.20 10.93
C PHE A 135 4.56 10.51 11.86
N ALA A 136 4.14 10.29 13.11
CA ALA A 136 4.94 9.63 14.14
C ALA A 136 4.76 8.10 14.09
N GLY A 137 5.25 7.47 13.04
CA GLY A 137 5.14 6.03 12.81
C GLY A 137 5.71 5.66 11.45
N SER A 138 5.42 4.46 10.97
CA SER A 138 5.85 3.99 9.65
C SER A 138 4.77 4.26 8.58
N ALA A 139 5.14 4.24 7.29
CA ALA A 139 4.17 4.52 6.23
C ALA A 139 4.34 3.61 5.01
N VAL A 140 3.23 3.45 4.27
CA VAL A 140 3.20 2.90 2.91
C VAL A 140 2.70 3.99 1.97
N LEU A 141 3.46 4.25 0.92
CA LEU A 141 3.12 5.22 -0.13
C LEU A 141 2.88 4.47 -1.45
N ASP A 142 1.70 4.64 -2.03
CA ASP A 142 1.28 3.96 -3.25
C ASP A 142 0.59 4.91 -4.23
N ALA A 143 0.47 4.51 -5.47
CA ALA A 143 -0.36 5.12 -6.51
C ALA A 143 -0.18 6.66 -6.64
N ASP A 144 -1.24 7.44 -6.43
CA ASP A 144 -1.18 8.91 -6.55
C ASP A 144 -0.24 9.56 -5.54
N GLY A 145 -0.02 8.91 -4.39
CA GLY A 145 1.00 9.31 -3.44
C GLY A 145 2.42 9.23 -4.02
N LEU A 146 2.73 8.16 -4.76
CA LEU A 146 4.00 8.01 -5.47
C LEU A 146 4.16 9.05 -6.59
N ASN A 147 3.07 9.31 -7.33
CA ASN A 147 3.07 10.33 -8.37
C ASN A 147 3.33 11.73 -7.81
N ALA A 148 2.76 12.05 -6.66
CA ALA A 148 3.01 13.29 -5.95
C ALA A 148 4.46 13.39 -5.43
N ALA A 149 5.00 12.30 -4.89
CA ALA A 149 6.41 12.22 -4.49
C ALA A 149 7.37 12.41 -5.68
N ALA A 150 7.03 11.83 -6.85
CA ALA A 150 7.81 12.00 -8.07
C ALA A 150 7.88 13.47 -8.51
N GLN A 151 6.78 14.24 -8.38
CA GLN A 151 6.78 15.68 -8.66
C GLN A 151 7.71 16.43 -7.71
N LEU A 152 7.71 16.09 -6.41
CA LEU A 152 8.61 16.72 -5.45
C LEU A 152 10.09 16.42 -5.78
N LEU A 153 10.40 15.19 -6.15
CA LEU A 153 11.76 14.80 -6.58
C LEU A 153 12.19 15.53 -7.86
N ALA A 154 11.29 15.70 -8.83
CA ALA A 154 11.55 16.45 -10.07
C ALA A 154 11.81 17.94 -9.81
N GLU A 155 11.23 18.49 -8.75
CA GLU A 155 11.51 19.87 -8.26
C GLU A 155 12.83 19.97 -7.46
N GLY A 156 13.61 18.91 -7.35
CA GLY A 156 14.85 18.87 -6.57
C GLY A 156 14.65 18.77 -5.05
N LYS A 157 13.42 18.50 -4.59
CA LYS A 157 13.12 18.28 -3.17
C LYS A 157 13.49 16.85 -2.76
N ALA A 158 13.77 16.64 -1.48
CA ALA A 158 13.94 15.30 -0.94
C ALA A 158 12.61 14.53 -0.91
N LEU A 159 12.69 13.21 -0.97
CA LEU A 159 11.55 12.33 -0.69
C LEU A 159 11.06 12.59 0.74
N PRO A 160 9.79 12.90 0.98
CA PRO A 160 9.28 13.06 2.34
C PRO A 160 9.28 11.73 3.09
N HIS A 161 9.67 11.74 4.37
CA HIS A 161 9.71 10.54 5.22
C HIS A 161 8.88 10.72 6.49
N PRO A 162 8.23 9.65 7.00
CA PRO A 162 7.72 9.60 8.36
C PRO A 162 8.88 9.47 9.36
N THR A 163 8.57 9.46 10.66
CA THR A 163 9.61 9.21 11.69
C THR A 163 10.07 7.75 11.72
N GLY A 164 9.22 6.82 11.28
CA GLY A 164 9.51 5.40 11.16
C GLY A 164 9.95 4.99 9.75
N GLU A 165 9.73 3.72 9.41
CA GLU A 165 10.09 3.17 8.11
C GLU A 165 9.09 3.59 7.02
N LEU A 166 9.59 3.71 5.78
CA LEU A 166 8.77 4.01 4.61
C LEU A 166 8.87 2.86 3.58
N ILE A 167 7.71 2.39 3.14
CA ILE A 167 7.60 1.43 2.04
C ILE A 167 6.99 2.15 0.84
N LEU A 168 7.64 2.06 -0.31
CA LEU A 168 7.12 2.50 -1.61
C LEU A 168 6.70 1.28 -2.44
N THR A 169 5.53 1.34 -3.07
CA THR A 169 5.00 0.21 -3.85
C THR A 169 4.82 0.54 -5.34
N PRO A 170 5.86 1.05 -6.06
CA PRO A 170 5.71 1.49 -7.43
C PRO A 170 5.56 0.32 -8.41
N HIS A 171 4.69 0.47 -9.41
CA HIS A 171 4.80 -0.28 -10.66
C HIS A 171 5.88 0.37 -11.56
N PRO A 172 6.35 -0.29 -12.67
CA PRO A 172 7.44 0.26 -13.48
C PRO A 172 7.21 1.70 -13.99
N GLY A 173 5.96 2.07 -14.31
CA GLY A 173 5.64 3.43 -14.75
C GLY A 173 5.73 4.48 -13.61
N GLU A 174 5.37 4.12 -12.38
CA GLU A 174 5.55 4.97 -11.19
C GLU A 174 7.03 5.09 -10.83
N MET A 175 7.76 3.97 -10.92
CA MET A 175 9.20 3.96 -10.69
C MET A 175 9.94 4.84 -11.72
N ALA A 176 9.51 4.83 -12.99
CA ALA A 176 10.03 5.71 -14.02
C ALA A 176 9.87 7.19 -13.65
N ARG A 177 8.68 7.58 -13.19
CA ARG A 177 8.41 8.96 -12.74
C ARG A 177 9.25 9.36 -11.52
N LEU A 178 9.43 8.45 -10.56
CA LEU A 178 10.23 8.69 -9.35
C LEU A 178 11.73 8.84 -9.65
N THR A 179 12.25 8.07 -10.62
CA THR A 179 13.68 7.97 -10.87
C THR A 179 14.18 8.84 -12.03
N GLY A 180 13.29 9.22 -12.95
CA GLY A 180 13.63 9.83 -14.23
C GLY A 180 14.14 8.83 -15.29
N LEU A 181 14.19 7.53 -14.97
CA LEU A 181 14.56 6.48 -15.90
C LEU A 181 13.36 6.09 -16.80
N SER A 182 13.63 5.53 -17.96
CA SER A 182 12.59 4.94 -18.81
C SER A 182 12.07 3.63 -18.23
N VAL A 183 10.84 3.26 -18.58
CA VAL A 183 10.27 1.95 -18.23
C VAL A 183 11.11 0.78 -18.77
N ALA A 184 11.74 0.97 -19.93
CA ALA A 184 12.63 -0.04 -20.53
C ALA A 184 13.89 -0.27 -19.68
N GLU A 185 14.55 0.80 -19.21
CA GLU A 185 15.72 0.69 -18.33
C GLU A 185 15.36 0.00 -17.01
N ILE A 186 14.20 0.34 -16.42
CA ILE A 186 13.71 -0.30 -15.19
C ILE A 186 13.44 -1.78 -15.41
N SER A 187 12.80 -2.13 -16.53
CA SER A 187 12.43 -3.51 -16.84
C SER A 187 13.65 -4.39 -17.17
N ALA A 188 14.73 -3.80 -17.67
CA ALA A 188 15.95 -4.53 -18.01
C ALA A 188 16.68 -5.11 -16.80
N ASP A 189 16.65 -4.39 -15.64
CA ASP A 189 17.29 -4.88 -14.41
C ASP A 189 16.55 -4.36 -13.16
N ARG A 190 15.37 -4.94 -12.92
CA ARG A 190 14.49 -4.54 -11.82
C ARG A 190 15.12 -4.72 -10.44
N GLU A 191 15.92 -5.78 -10.24
CA GLU A 191 16.60 -6.04 -8.96
C GLU A 191 17.63 -4.96 -8.64
N LYS A 192 18.48 -4.61 -9.62
CA LYS A 192 19.47 -3.57 -9.46
C LYS A 192 18.83 -2.20 -9.18
N ILE A 193 17.81 -1.85 -9.94
CA ILE A 193 17.11 -0.57 -9.80
C ILE A 193 16.40 -0.48 -8.44
N ALA A 194 15.65 -1.51 -8.04
CA ALA A 194 14.99 -1.52 -6.74
C ALA A 194 16.00 -1.36 -5.59
N ARG A 195 17.10 -2.12 -5.59
CA ARG A 195 18.15 -2.04 -4.58
C ARG A 195 18.86 -0.69 -4.57
N GLN A 196 19.17 -0.13 -5.73
CA GLN A 196 19.82 1.17 -5.85
C GLN A 196 18.98 2.28 -5.21
N TYR A 197 17.69 2.31 -5.53
CA TYR A 197 16.80 3.37 -5.06
C TYR A 197 16.29 3.12 -3.63
N ALA A 198 16.17 1.88 -3.18
CA ALA A 198 15.94 1.58 -1.77
C ALA A 198 17.05 2.18 -0.89
N LYS A 199 18.32 1.98 -1.28
CA LYS A 199 19.48 2.56 -0.59
C LYS A 199 19.53 4.09 -0.71
N LYS A 200 19.31 4.63 -1.93
CA LYS A 200 19.37 6.09 -2.19
C LYS A 200 18.36 6.87 -1.37
N TRP A 201 17.13 6.33 -1.26
CA TRP A 201 16.05 6.99 -0.54
C TRP A 201 15.87 6.52 0.90
N ASN A 202 16.66 5.56 1.37
CA ASN A 202 16.52 4.93 2.69
C ASN A 202 15.10 4.41 2.95
N VAL A 203 14.56 3.63 2.02
CA VAL A 203 13.20 3.07 2.04
C VAL A 203 13.17 1.60 1.62
N VAL A 204 12.09 0.90 1.93
CA VAL A 204 11.81 -0.37 1.26
C VAL A 204 11.09 -0.08 -0.05
N VAL A 205 11.56 -0.66 -1.15
CA VAL A 205 10.95 -0.55 -2.48
C VAL A 205 10.32 -1.89 -2.86
N VAL A 206 9.03 -1.87 -3.14
CA VAL A 206 8.26 -2.99 -3.73
C VAL A 206 8.03 -2.65 -5.20
N LEU A 207 8.94 -3.08 -6.09
CA LEU A 207 8.81 -2.85 -7.53
C LEU A 207 7.88 -3.89 -8.14
N LYS A 208 6.61 -3.49 -8.29
CA LYS A 208 5.51 -4.35 -8.77
C LYS A 208 5.71 -4.88 -10.18
N GLY A 209 5.16 -6.06 -10.46
CA GLY A 209 5.14 -6.73 -11.77
C GLY A 209 5.15 -8.24 -11.61
N SER A 210 5.17 -8.98 -12.73
CA SER A 210 5.47 -10.42 -12.67
C SER A 210 6.82 -10.61 -11.98
N ARG A 211 6.89 -11.48 -10.95
CA ARG A 211 8.06 -11.60 -10.08
C ARG A 211 8.41 -10.26 -9.39
N THR A 212 7.48 -9.72 -8.61
CA THR A 212 7.69 -8.48 -7.83
C THR A 212 8.98 -8.52 -7.03
N VAL A 213 9.77 -7.45 -7.10
CA VAL A 213 11.04 -7.32 -6.37
C VAL A 213 10.81 -6.48 -5.12
N VAL A 214 11.27 -6.96 -3.97
CA VAL A 214 11.33 -6.19 -2.73
C VAL A 214 12.78 -5.93 -2.38
N ALA A 215 13.16 -4.68 -2.14
CA ALA A 215 14.52 -4.28 -1.80
C ALA A 215 14.53 -3.37 -0.57
N ALA A 216 15.45 -3.61 0.36
CA ALA A 216 15.66 -2.82 1.56
C ALA A 216 16.88 -1.90 1.43
N PRO A 217 16.97 -0.82 2.25
CA PRO A 217 18.09 0.11 2.21
C PRO A 217 19.43 -0.53 2.64
N ASP A 218 19.39 -1.61 3.43
CA ASP A 218 20.56 -2.39 3.86
C ASP A 218 21.12 -3.33 2.77
N GLY A 219 20.44 -3.41 1.61
CA GLY A 219 20.85 -4.21 0.46
C GLY A 219 20.18 -5.58 0.36
N ARG A 220 19.40 -6.01 1.36
CA ARG A 220 18.56 -7.21 1.24
C ARG A 220 17.61 -7.05 0.06
N THR A 221 17.45 -8.13 -0.71
CA THR A 221 16.58 -8.12 -1.89
C THR A 221 15.97 -9.50 -2.07
N CYS A 222 14.67 -9.56 -2.29
CA CYS A 222 13.97 -10.79 -2.61
C CYS A 222 13.01 -10.62 -3.79
N VAL A 223 12.62 -11.75 -4.39
CA VAL A 223 11.71 -11.83 -5.54
C VAL A 223 10.54 -12.71 -5.17
N ASN A 224 9.34 -12.25 -5.48
CA ASN A 224 8.10 -12.98 -5.27
C ASN A 224 7.81 -13.93 -6.43
N PRO A 225 7.68 -15.27 -6.20
CA PRO A 225 7.36 -16.23 -7.24
C PRO A 225 5.86 -16.38 -7.53
N THR A 226 4.98 -15.89 -6.63
CA THR A 226 3.53 -16.10 -6.68
C THR A 226 2.80 -15.05 -7.50
N GLY A 227 1.56 -15.36 -7.90
CA GLY A 227 0.69 -14.49 -8.65
C GLY A 227 0.57 -14.88 -10.13
N ASN A 228 -0.49 -14.41 -10.76
CA ASN A 228 -0.89 -14.77 -12.11
C ASN A 228 -1.33 -13.52 -12.90
N PRO A 229 -1.52 -13.63 -14.24
CA PRO A 229 -1.95 -12.52 -15.09
C PRO A 229 -3.28 -11.87 -14.71
N GLY A 230 -4.16 -12.55 -13.98
CA GLY A 230 -5.41 -11.98 -13.46
C GLY A 230 -5.21 -10.78 -12.53
N LEU A 231 -4.00 -10.66 -11.93
CA LEU A 231 -3.59 -9.48 -11.16
C LEU A 231 -3.31 -8.23 -12.01
N ALA A 232 -3.18 -8.35 -13.32
CA ALA A 232 -3.00 -7.21 -14.24
C ALA A 232 -4.33 -6.44 -14.43
N ARG A 233 -4.90 -5.98 -13.31
CA ARG A 233 -6.21 -5.33 -13.22
C ARG A 233 -6.18 -4.19 -12.22
N GLY A 234 -6.96 -3.12 -12.49
CA GLY A 234 -7.12 -2.01 -11.54
C GLY A 234 -7.68 -2.50 -10.20
N GLY A 235 -7.10 -2.03 -9.10
CA GLY A 235 -7.47 -2.41 -7.74
C GLY A 235 -6.56 -3.46 -7.09
N SER A 236 -5.80 -4.26 -7.86
CA SER A 236 -4.87 -5.26 -7.30
C SER A 236 -3.77 -4.61 -6.45
N GLY A 237 -3.25 -3.46 -6.92
CA GLY A 237 -2.26 -2.67 -6.16
C GLY A 237 -2.82 -2.12 -4.86
N ASP A 238 -4.07 -1.64 -4.87
CA ASP A 238 -4.73 -1.09 -3.68
C ASP A 238 -4.86 -2.15 -2.58
N VAL A 239 -5.26 -3.38 -2.95
CA VAL A 239 -5.29 -4.52 -2.02
C VAL A 239 -3.90 -4.79 -1.44
N LEU A 240 -2.87 -4.87 -2.29
CA LEU A 240 -1.48 -5.09 -1.85
C LEU A 240 -1.00 -3.99 -0.89
N ALA A 241 -1.30 -2.72 -1.19
CA ALA A 241 -0.93 -1.60 -0.34
C ALA A 241 -1.58 -1.70 1.05
N GLY A 242 -2.86 -2.07 1.12
CA GLY A 242 -3.57 -2.34 2.36
C GLY A 242 -2.97 -3.50 3.15
N MET A 243 -2.68 -4.63 2.48
CA MET A 243 -2.02 -5.78 3.10
C MET A 243 -0.65 -5.43 3.67
N THR A 244 0.14 -4.67 2.92
CA THR A 244 1.48 -4.21 3.36
C THR A 244 1.37 -3.33 4.60
N ALA A 245 0.43 -2.39 4.61
CA ALA A 245 0.20 -1.51 5.75
C ALA A 245 -0.23 -2.28 7.01
N ALA A 246 -1.04 -3.34 6.86
CA ALA A 246 -1.48 -4.16 7.98
C ALA A 246 -0.33 -4.95 8.61
N LEU A 247 0.51 -5.62 7.81
CA LEU A 247 1.65 -6.36 8.34
C LEU A 247 2.66 -5.44 9.03
N LEU A 248 2.86 -4.24 8.48
CA LEU A 248 3.68 -3.21 9.11
C LEU A 248 3.05 -2.74 10.44
N ALA A 249 1.72 -2.59 10.50
CA ALA A 249 1.00 -2.26 11.74
C ALA A 249 1.08 -3.38 12.78
N CYS A 250 1.13 -4.64 12.35
CA CYS A 250 1.40 -5.82 13.20
C CYS A 250 2.86 -5.90 13.70
N ARG A 251 3.64 -4.82 13.48
CA ARG A 251 5.03 -4.65 13.95
C ARG A 251 6.06 -5.55 13.25
N LEU A 252 5.78 -6.05 12.07
CA LEU A 252 6.81 -6.65 11.23
C LEU A 252 7.74 -5.51 10.75
N PRO A 253 9.06 -5.72 10.71
CA PRO A 253 9.97 -4.79 10.06
C PRO A 253 9.57 -4.58 8.59
N ALA A 254 9.85 -3.41 8.01
CA ALA A 254 9.29 -3.02 6.71
C ALA A 254 9.64 -4.00 5.56
N PHE A 255 10.87 -4.55 5.54
CA PHE A 255 11.27 -5.50 4.50
C PHE A 255 10.49 -6.81 4.61
N GLU A 256 10.33 -7.34 5.81
CA GLU A 256 9.58 -8.55 6.12
C GLU A 256 8.08 -8.35 5.85
N ALA A 257 7.50 -7.21 6.28
CA ALA A 257 6.11 -6.86 6.02
C ALA A 257 5.82 -6.81 4.52
N ALA A 258 6.68 -6.13 3.74
CA ALA A 258 6.55 -6.03 2.30
C ALA A 258 6.71 -7.39 1.61
N SER A 259 7.71 -8.19 2.03
CA SER A 259 7.98 -9.52 1.46
C SER A 259 6.82 -10.48 1.69
N CYS A 260 6.30 -10.54 2.92
CA CYS A 260 5.13 -11.35 3.25
C CYS A 260 3.87 -10.88 2.52
N ALA A 261 3.65 -9.56 2.41
CA ALA A 261 2.49 -9.00 1.72
C ALA A 261 2.47 -9.38 0.23
N VAL A 262 3.60 -9.24 -0.49
CA VAL A 262 3.64 -9.58 -1.92
C VAL A 262 3.46 -11.07 -2.16
N TYR A 263 4.01 -11.92 -1.30
CA TYR A 263 3.83 -13.38 -1.39
C TYR A 263 2.37 -13.77 -1.16
N LEU A 264 1.79 -13.35 -0.04
CA LEU A 264 0.41 -13.66 0.32
C LEU A 264 -0.59 -13.13 -0.71
N HIS A 265 -0.37 -11.93 -1.22
CA HIS A 265 -1.19 -11.33 -2.27
C HIS A 265 -1.18 -12.18 -3.55
N GLY A 266 0.00 -12.59 -4.01
CA GLY A 266 0.13 -13.43 -5.19
C GLY A 266 -0.44 -14.83 -4.99
N ALA A 267 -0.10 -15.50 -3.88
CA ALA A 267 -0.59 -16.84 -3.57
C ALA A 267 -2.12 -16.88 -3.38
N ALA A 268 -2.70 -15.86 -2.73
CA ALA A 268 -4.15 -15.74 -2.63
C ALA A 268 -4.81 -15.48 -3.99
N ALA A 269 -4.16 -14.73 -4.88
CA ALA A 269 -4.62 -14.52 -6.24
C ALA A 269 -4.55 -15.81 -7.07
N ASP A 270 -3.53 -16.64 -6.90
CA ASP A 270 -3.44 -17.95 -7.55
C ASP A 270 -4.59 -18.87 -7.14
N ARG A 271 -4.95 -18.86 -5.85
CA ARG A 271 -6.13 -19.58 -5.34
C ARG A 271 -7.44 -19.00 -5.89
N ALA A 272 -7.56 -17.69 -6.00
CA ALA A 272 -8.74 -17.04 -6.59
C ALA A 272 -8.87 -17.38 -8.08
N ALA A 273 -7.77 -17.35 -8.83
CA ALA A 273 -7.76 -17.73 -10.25
C ALA A 273 -8.13 -19.20 -10.47
N ALA A 274 -7.77 -20.09 -9.56
CA ALA A 274 -8.19 -21.49 -9.61
C ALA A 274 -9.73 -21.67 -9.48
N LEU A 275 -10.42 -20.71 -8.86
CA LEU A 275 -11.89 -20.73 -8.69
C LEU A 275 -12.63 -19.98 -9.80
N CYS A 276 -12.13 -18.81 -10.21
CA CYS A 276 -12.82 -17.89 -11.10
C CYS A 276 -12.19 -17.81 -12.50
N GLY A 277 -11.02 -18.43 -12.70
CA GLY A 277 -10.17 -18.19 -13.86
C GLY A 277 -9.50 -16.81 -13.83
N GLU A 278 -8.39 -16.65 -14.52
CA GLU A 278 -7.63 -15.37 -14.57
C GLU A 278 -8.47 -14.22 -15.18
N TYR A 279 -9.34 -14.53 -16.13
CA TYR A 279 -10.25 -13.54 -16.73
C TYR A 279 -11.40 -13.13 -15.82
N GLY A 280 -11.92 -14.03 -14.99
CA GLY A 280 -13.06 -13.78 -14.10
C GLY A 280 -12.68 -13.18 -12.75
N MET A 281 -11.44 -13.39 -12.32
CA MET A 281 -10.96 -12.95 -11.01
C MET A 281 -10.98 -11.44 -10.88
N LEU A 282 -11.50 -10.94 -9.76
CA LEU A 282 -11.46 -9.54 -9.36
C LEU A 282 -10.54 -9.35 -8.14
N PRO A 283 -9.99 -8.14 -7.91
CA PRO A 283 -9.09 -7.91 -6.77
C PRO A 283 -9.68 -8.29 -5.40
N HIS A 284 -10.99 -8.13 -5.20
CA HIS A 284 -11.65 -8.51 -3.95
C HIS A 284 -11.79 -10.03 -3.76
N ASP A 285 -11.67 -10.85 -4.82
CA ASP A 285 -11.69 -12.32 -4.71
C ASP A 285 -10.43 -12.86 -4.01
N ILE A 286 -9.35 -12.07 -3.97
CA ILE A 286 -8.11 -12.38 -3.26
C ILE A 286 -8.36 -12.48 -1.75
N LEU A 287 -9.18 -11.59 -1.20
CA LEU A 287 -9.35 -11.41 0.24
C LEU A 287 -9.96 -12.63 0.97
N PRO A 288 -10.99 -13.32 0.45
CA PRO A 288 -11.46 -14.57 1.02
C PRO A 288 -10.40 -15.67 1.00
N GLN A 289 -9.56 -15.73 -0.05
CA GLN A 289 -8.50 -16.74 -0.13
C GLN A 289 -7.39 -16.47 0.88
N LEU A 290 -7.05 -15.20 1.11
CA LEU A 290 -6.12 -14.81 2.15
C LEU A 290 -6.59 -15.29 3.54
N GLY A 291 -7.87 -15.12 3.87
CA GLY A 291 -8.44 -15.62 5.11
C GLY A 291 -8.32 -17.14 5.27
N ARG A 292 -8.51 -17.89 4.18
CA ARG A 292 -8.30 -19.34 4.17
C ARG A 292 -6.83 -19.73 4.41
N MET A 293 -5.89 -19.02 3.79
CA MET A 293 -4.46 -19.27 4.00
C MET A 293 -4.04 -19.04 5.46
N PHE A 294 -4.56 -18.01 6.11
CA PHE A 294 -4.32 -17.80 7.55
C PHE A 294 -4.93 -18.93 8.39
N ALA A 295 -6.14 -19.39 8.09
CA ALA A 295 -6.80 -20.45 8.82
C ALA A 295 -6.04 -21.81 8.68
N GLU A 296 -5.58 -22.13 7.49
CA GLU A 296 -4.78 -23.35 7.20
C GLU A 296 -3.45 -23.35 7.96
N ASN A 297 -2.85 -22.18 8.17
CA ASN A 297 -1.61 -22.04 8.91
C ASN A 297 -1.82 -21.63 10.38
N GLN A 298 -3.05 -21.67 10.87
CA GLN A 298 -3.41 -21.39 12.26
C GLN A 298 -2.90 -20.02 12.76
N ARG A 299 -3.03 -18.97 11.93
CA ARG A 299 -2.59 -17.61 12.25
C ARG A 299 -3.76 -16.68 12.61
#